data_fdd00534bbde61395ad84c3c88835e52
#
_entry.id   fdd00534bbde61395ad84c3c88835e52
#
_cell.length_a   1.000
_cell.length_b   1.000
_cell.length_c   1.000
_cell.angle_alpha   90.00
_cell.angle_beta   90.00
_cell.angle_gamma   90.00
#
_symmetry.space_group_name_H-M   'P 1'
#
loop_
_entity.id
_entity.type
_entity.pdbx_description
1 polymer ?
#
loop_
_entity_poly.entity_id
_entity_poly.type
_entity_poly.pdbx_seq_one_letter_code
_entity_poly.pdbx_strand_id
1 'polypeptide(L)'
;MADHFDVVVLGGGPGGYATALYGAAAGLRIALVEEQRVGGTCLHQGCIPAKALLQTAEVLRTVRGAKEFGVEAGEPTLDLRASQLRKQQVIDRLTKGLETLLKGREVTVIAGTGVVVDAGAHRVRTGDGTEVEGDALVLATGSSPRSLPGLDFDGSRILSSDHVLEYEEPPKRVAIIGAGAVGCEFASMLADIGTEVTLLEALPRILPGVDAEVSVALARAFRRRNISAHAGARVTSIEGTRELSVAFEGPEGATTVLVDNVIVSIGRSPRTAGIGLEESGVDLDRNGFVRVDGHMQTAVPGVYAVGDIVDTPQLAHVAFAEAIVAIKSILGEDAQPIQYDKVPWGIYCHPEVAFAGLTEEQARERGYDVVTAVQRFVGDGRALIIGEPEGIVKIVAERDGPILGVHIVGPWATELIAEGYLAVNWEASPEEISTLVHAHPTLSEVFGEATLALTGRPLH
;
A
#
# COMPACT_ATOMS: atom_id res chain seq x y z
N MET A 1 -21.35 -24.35 26.36
CA MET A 1 -20.45 -23.31 26.90
C MET A 1 -19.61 -22.85 25.74
N ALA A 2 -19.43 -21.57 25.56
CA ALA A 2 -18.52 -21.06 24.54
C ALA A 2 -17.09 -21.57 24.84
N ASP A 3 -16.34 -21.89 23.78
CA ASP A 3 -14.90 -22.18 23.92
C ASP A 3 -14.19 -20.90 24.34
N HIS A 4 -13.39 -20.96 25.40
CA HIS A 4 -12.68 -19.79 25.94
C HIS A 4 -11.20 -19.78 25.46
N PHE A 5 -10.72 -18.62 25.05
CA PHE A 5 -9.38 -18.36 24.55
C PHE A 5 -8.72 -17.19 25.32
N ASP A 6 -7.41 -17.05 25.22
CA ASP A 6 -6.76 -15.86 25.77
C ASP A 6 -7.04 -14.64 24.87
N VAL A 7 -7.09 -14.84 23.54
CA VAL A 7 -7.43 -13.79 22.57
C VAL A 7 -8.34 -14.33 21.46
N VAL A 8 -9.41 -13.61 21.20
CA VAL A 8 -10.25 -13.80 20.00
C VAL A 8 -9.88 -12.73 18.98
N VAL A 9 -9.59 -13.13 17.75
CA VAL A 9 -9.25 -12.23 16.64
C VAL A 9 -10.36 -12.31 15.59
N LEU A 10 -10.95 -11.18 15.23
CA LEU A 10 -11.99 -11.09 14.22
C LEU A 10 -11.41 -10.51 12.92
N GLY A 11 -11.27 -11.37 11.90
CA GLY A 11 -10.66 -11.09 10.60
C GLY A 11 -9.25 -11.65 10.47
N GLY A 12 -9.00 -12.39 9.39
CA GLY A 12 -7.75 -13.11 9.11
C GLY A 12 -6.82 -12.43 8.09
N GLY A 13 -6.99 -11.11 7.86
CA GLY A 13 -6.08 -10.30 7.05
C GLY A 13 -4.72 -10.07 7.72
N PRO A 14 -3.84 -9.22 7.15
CA PRO A 14 -2.50 -8.96 7.69
C PRO A 14 -2.46 -8.66 9.19
N GLY A 15 -3.30 -7.78 9.68
CA GLY A 15 -3.39 -7.49 11.12
C GLY A 15 -3.83 -8.70 11.93
N GLY A 16 -4.87 -9.41 11.46
CA GLY A 16 -5.42 -10.54 12.21
C GLY A 16 -4.49 -11.76 12.26
N TYR A 17 -3.96 -12.21 11.12
CA TYR A 17 -3.06 -13.36 11.18
C TYR A 17 -1.72 -13.04 11.86
N ALA A 18 -1.24 -11.80 11.76
CA ALA A 18 -0.04 -11.40 12.50
C ALA A 18 -0.29 -11.40 14.01
N THR A 19 -1.45 -10.87 14.46
CA THR A 19 -1.90 -10.96 15.85
C THR A 19 -1.93 -12.42 16.32
N ALA A 20 -2.54 -13.29 15.53
CA ALA A 20 -2.68 -14.71 15.89
C ALA A 20 -1.31 -15.40 15.97
N LEU A 21 -0.44 -15.19 14.97
CA LEU A 21 0.89 -15.81 14.95
C LEU A 21 1.80 -15.27 16.05
N TYR A 22 1.79 -13.96 16.30
CA TYR A 22 2.64 -13.36 17.32
C TYR A 22 2.17 -13.71 18.73
N GLY A 23 0.84 -13.67 18.98
CA GLY A 23 0.25 -14.06 20.25
C GLY A 23 0.47 -15.54 20.57
N ALA A 24 0.27 -16.44 19.59
CA ALA A 24 0.54 -17.86 19.77
C ALA A 24 2.03 -18.16 20.04
N ALA A 25 2.94 -17.39 19.40
CA ALA A 25 4.37 -17.48 19.69
C ALA A 25 4.73 -17.04 21.11
N ALA A 26 3.93 -16.16 21.72
CA ALA A 26 4.05 -15.75 23.13
C ALA A 26 3.33 -16.72 24.09
N GLY A 27 2.75 -17.82 23.60
CA GLY A 27 2.11 -18.86 24.41
C GLY A 27 0.63 -18.66 24.66
N LEU A 28 -0.02 -17.68 23.99
CA LEU A 28 -1.45 -17.43 24.11
C LEU A 28 -2.27 -18.43 23.28
N ARG A 29 -3.43 -18.84 23.80
CA ARG A 29 -4.44 -19.61 23.07
C ARG A 29 -5.27 -18.65 22.24
N ILE A 30 -5.19 -18.79 20.91
CA ILE A 30 -5.80 -17.84 19.96
C ILE A 30 -6.94 -18.51 19.18
N ALA A 31 -8.11 -17.85 19.13
CA ALA A 31 -9.13 -18.10 18.12
C ALA A 31 -9.08 -17.02 17.05
N LEU A 32 -9.01 -17.40 15.77
CA LEU A 32 -9.03 -16.53 14.61
C LEU A 32 -10.31 -16.80 13.80
N VAL A 33 -11.25 -15.86 13.82
CA VAL A 33 -12.50 -15.94 13.05
C VAL A 33 -12.28 -15.27 11.69
N GLU A 34 -12.48 -16.02 10.59
CA GLU A 34 -12.30 -15.52 9.22
C GLU A 34 -13.46 -15.96 8.31
N GLU A 35 -14.03 -14.99 7.58
CA GLU A 35 -15.21 -15.23 6.74
C GLU A 35 -14.90 -15.96 5.43
N GLN A 36 -13.69 -15.82 4.88
CA GLN A 36 -13.28 -16.39 3.60
C GLN A 36 -12.04 -17.26 3.74
N ARG A 37 -10.87 -16.67 3.51
CA ARG A 37 -9.56 -17.35 3.60
C ARG A 37 -8.58 -16.48 4.36
N VAL A 38 -7.78 -17.10 5.20
CA VAL A 38 -6.69 -16.41 5.90
C VAL A 38 -5.73 -15.73 4.91
N GLY A 39 -5.26 -14.54 5.26
CA GLY A 39 -4.46 -13.69 4.39
C GLY A 39 -5.17 -12.39 3.95
N GLY A 40 -6.51 -12.41 3.96
CA GLY A 40 -7.37 -11.25 3.70
C GLY A 40 -7.08 -10.55 2.36
N THR A 41 -7.44 -9.26 2.29
CA THR A 41 -7.31 -8.45 1.06
C THR A 41 -5.89 -8.47 0.49
N CYS A 42 -4.86 -8.29 1.31
CA CYS A 42 -3.49 -8.22 0.81
C CYS A 42 -3.06 -9.48 0.04
N LEU A 43 -3.38 -10.66 0.55
CA LEU A 43 -2.97 -11.92 -0.07
C LEU A 43 -3.85 -12.30 -1.26
N HIS A 44 -5.16 -12.00 -1.22
CA HIS A 44 -6.12 -12.52 -2.19
C HIS A 44 -6.60 -11.49 -3.22
N GLN A 45 -6.72 -10.20 -2.85
CA GLN A 45 -7.38 -9.15 -3.64
C GLN A 45 -6.62 -7.82 -3.61
N GLY A 46 -5.33 -7.81 -3.27
CA GLY A 46 -4.55 -6.58 -3.09
C GLY A 46 -3.08 -6.74 -3.47
N CYS A 47 -2.21 -6.68 -2.46
CA CYS A 47 -0.76 -6.60 -2.63
C CYS A 47 -0.19 -7.70 -3.53
N ILE A 48 -0.44 -8.96 -3.18
CA ILE A 48 0.19 -10.11 -3.86
C ILE A 48 -0.31 -10.25 -5.30
N PRO A 49 -1.63 -10.28 -5.58
CA PRO A 49 -2.10 -10.37 -6.96
C PRO A 49 -1.68 -9.16 -7.81
N ALA A 50 -1.72 -7.94 -7.25
CA ALA A 50 -1.29 -6.74 -7.97
C ALA A 50 0.20 -6.81 -8.36
N LYS A 51 1.09 -7.16 -7.42
CA LYS A 51 2.53 -7.27 -7.68
C LYS A 51 2.85 -8.42 -8.62
N ALA A 52 2.09 -9.51 -8.60
CA ALA A 52 2.25 -10.60 -9.57
C ALA A 52 1.93 -10.16 -11.01
N LEU A 53 0.90 -9.32 -11.21
CA LEU A 53 0.55 -8.79 -12.53
C LEU A 53 1.47 -7.63 -12.96
N LEU A 54 1.91 -6.78 -12.03
CA LEU A 54 2.93 -5.77 -12.28
C LEU A 54 4.24 -6.41 -12.74
N GLN A 55 4.64 -7.54 -12.14
CA GLN A 55 5.81 -8.31 -12.59
C GLN A 55 5.63 -8.85 -14.02
N THR A 56 4.42 -9.25 -14.40
CA THR A 56 4.13 -9.65 -15.80
C THR A 56 4.33 -8.47 -16.75
N ALA A 57 3.84 -7.29 -16.39
CA ALA A 57 3.99 -6.06 -17.17
C ALA A 57 5.48 -5.65 -17.29
N GLU A 58 6.24 -5.78 -16.22
CA GLU A 58 7.69 -5.54 -16.21
C GLU A 58 8.44 -6.49 -17.15
N VAL A 59 8.15 -7.80 -17.10
CA VAL A 59 8.76 -8.78 -18.00
C VAL A 59 8.45 -8.42 -19.45
N LEU A 60 7.21 -8.06 -19.76
CA LEU A 60 6.81 -7.65 -21.11
C LEU A 60 7.59 -6.42 -21.59
N ARG A 61 7.72 -5.40 -20.73
CA ARG A 61 8.51 -4.18 -20.99
C ARG A 61 9.99 -4.52 -21.21
N THR A 62 10.58 -5.36 -20.36
CA THR A 62 11.98 -5.81 -20.48
C THR A 62 12.25 -6.51 -21.80
N VAL A 63 11.35 -7.39 -22.23
CA VAL A 63 11.51 -8.08 -23.53
C VAL A 63 11.39 -7.11 -24.70
N ARG A 64 10.47 -6.13 -24.65
CA ARG A 64 10.38 -5.08 -25.68
C ARG A 64 11.65 -4.21 -25.75
N GLY A 65 12.25 -3.91 -24.61
CA GLY A 65 13.49 -3.13 -24.49
C GLY A 65 14.78 -3.94 -24.79
N ALA A 66 14.70 -5.26 -24.93
CA ALA A 66 15.88 -6.14 -25.00
C ALA A 66 16.88 -5.80 -26.09
N LYS A 67 16.41 -5.21 -27.20
CA LYS A 67 17.25 -4.78 -28.31
C LYS A 67 18.30 -3.72 -27.93
N GLU A 68 17.99 -2.87 -26.97
CA GLU A 68 18.95 -1.87 -26.43
C GLU A 68 20.20 -2.56 -25.86
N PHE A 69 20.04 -3.77 -25.32
CA PHE A 69 21.11 -4.60 -24.75
C PHE A 69 21.72 -5.57 -25.78
N GLY A 70 21.37 -5.44 -27.08
CA GLY A 70 21.86 -6.34 -28.14
C GLY A 70 21.18 -7.70 -28.15
N VAL A 71 20.03 -7.86 -27.51
CA VAL A 71 19.26 -9.12 -27.47
C VAL A 71 18.09 -9.05 -28.42
N GLU A 72 18.06 -9.94 -29.43
CA GLU A 72 16.96 -10.05 -30.39
C GLU A 72 15.89 -11.02 -29.84
N ALA A 73 14.80 -10.47 -29.33
CA ALA A 73 13.70 -11.25 -28.72
C ALA A 73 12.43 -11.33 -29.59
N GLY A 74 12.36 -10.59 -30.72
CA GLY A 74 11.14 -10.42 -31.48
C GLY A 74 10.08 -9.60 -30.73
N GLU A 75 8.90 -9.40 -31.36
CA GLU A 75 7.79 -8.71 -30.69
C GLU A 75 7.10 -9.66 -29.71
N PRO A 76 7.09 -9.39 -28.40
CA PRO A 76 6.47 -10.27 -27.44
C PRO A 76 4.95 -10.19 -27.49
N THR A 77 4.29 -11.32 -27.27
CA THR A 77 2.83 -11.42 -27.10
C THR A 77 2.51 -11.71 -25.64
N LEU A 78 1.48 -11.06 -25.12
CA LEU A 78 0.98 -11.30 -23.77
C LEU A 78 -0.10 -12.39 -23.79
N ASP A 79 0.10 -13.47 -23.05
CA ASP A 79 -0.95 -14.40 -22.64
C ASP A 79 -1.40 -14.02 -21.20
N LEU A 80 -2.44 -13.18 -21.12
CA LEU A 80 -2.94 -12.72 -19.83
C LEU A 80 -3.54 -13.87 -19.01
N ARG A 81 -4.12 -14.89 -19.66
CA ARG A 81 -4.66 -16.09 -18.97
C ARG A 81 -3.53 -16.87 -18.27
N ALA A 82 -2.39 -17.04 -18.94
CA ALA A 82 -1.21 -17.65 -18.30
C ALA A 82 -0.68 -16.81 -17.13
N SER A 83 -0.74 -15.48 -17.24
CA SER A 83 -0.37 -14.56 -16.16
C SER A 83 -1.32 -14.67 -14.97
N GLN A 84 -2.62 -14.78 -15.22
CA GLN A 84 -3.63 -15.01 -14.17
C GLN A 84 -3.41 -16.36 -13.45
N LEU A 85 -3.10 -17.42 -14.20
CA LEU A 85 -2.76 -18.73 -13.60
C LEU A 85 -1.51 -18.63 -12.72
N ARG A 86 -0.46 -17.94 -13.18
CA ARG A 86 0.74 -17.71 -12.38
C ARG A 86 0.43 -16.89 -11.12
N LYS A 87 -0.36 -15.81 -11.23
CA LYS A 87 -0.85 -15.04 -10.07
C LYS A 87 -1.51 -15.96 -9.05
N GLN A 88 -2.44 -16.81 -9.49
CA GLN A 88 -3.16 -17.73 -8.61
C GLN A 88 -2.22 -18.75 -7.94
N GLN A 89 -1.24 -19.29 -8.66
CA GLN A 89 -0.23 -20.19 -8.08
C GLN A 89 0.58 -19.53 -6.95
N VAL A 90 0.93 -18.23 -7.11
CA VAL A 90 1.63 -17.48 -6.06
C VAL A 90 0.74 -17.32 -4.83
N ILE A 91 -0.52 -16.92 -5.03
CA ILE A 91 -1.51 -16.79 -3.96
C ILE A 91 -1.69 -18.11 -3.22
N ASP A 92 -1.92 -19.20 -3.92
CA ASP A 92 -2.17 -20.53 -3.32
C ASP A 92 -0.97 -21.04 -2.52
N ARG A 93 0.24 -20.81 -3.04
CA ARG A 93 1.48 -21.18 -2.33
C ARG A 93 1.63 -20.41 -1.02
N LEU A 94 1.39 -19.10 -1.03
CA LEU A 94 1.50 -18.26 0.17
C LEU A 94 0.39 -18.58 1.17
N THR A 95 -0.85 -18.79 0.69
CA THR A 95 -1.97 -19.19 1.55
C THR A 95 -1.71 -20.51 2.26
N LYS A 96 -1.26 -21.52 1.52
CA LYS A 96 -0.89 -22.83 2.11
C LYS A 96 0.24 -22.69 3.15
N GLY A 97 1.21 -21.80 2.88
CA GLY A 97 2.27 -21.49 3.84
C GLY A 97 1.70 -20.88 5.13
N LEU A 98 0.80 -19.91 5.02
CA LEU A 98 0.15 -19.24 6.14
C LEU A 98 -0.73 -20.23 6.96
N GLU A 99 -1.54 -21.04 6.29
CA GLU A 99 -2.37 -22.08 6.93
C GLU A 99 -1.49 -23.08 7.71
N THR A 100 -0.33 -23.46 7.14
CA THR A 100 0.63 -24.36 7.80
C THR A 100 1.24 -23.72 9.04
N LEU A 101 1.57 -22.41 8.99
CA LEU A 101 2.11 -21.68 10.13
C LEU A 101 1.07 -21.53 11.25
N LEU A 102 -0.16 -21.15 10.92
CA LEU A 102 -1.25 -21.05 11.90
C LEU A 102 -1.49 -22.38 12.60
N LYS A 103 -1.59 -23.46 11.82
CA LYS A 103 -1.75 -24.83 12.36
C LYS A 103 -0.55 -25.24 13.22
N GLY A 104 0.68 -24.97 12.77
CA GLY A 104 1.90 -25.32 13.50
C GLY A 104 2.09 -24.57 14.82
N ARG A 105 1.37 -23.43 14.98
CA ARG A 105 1.29 -22.67 16.24
C ARG A 105 0.00 -22.88 17.00
N GLU A 106 -0.77 -23.91 16.65
CA GLU A 106 -2.00 -24.31 17.34
C GLU A 106 -3.07 -23.20 17.40
N VAL A 107 -3.06 -22.26 16.41
CA VAL A 107 -4.13 -21.26 16.28
C VAL A 107 -5.40 -21.96 15.84
N THR A 108 -6.49 -21.75 16.56
CA THR A 108 -7.83 -22.27 16.22
C THR A 108 -8.45 -21.31 15.17
N VAL A 109 -8.44 -21.72 13.90
CA VAL A 109 -9.09 -20.96 12.82
C VAL A 109 -10.56 -21.39 12.73
N ILE A 110 -11.47 -20.44 12.86
CA ILE A 110 -12.94 -20.63 12.81
C ILE A 110 -13.45 -19.95 11.55
N ALA A 111 -13.97 -20.76 10.61
CA ALA A 111 -14.52 -20.25 9.36
C ALA A 111 -15.93 -19.69 9.57
N GLY A 112 -16.16 -18.49 9.08
CA GLY A 112 -17.48 -17.85 9.10
C GLY A 112 -17.44 -16.35 9.35
N THR A 113 -18.52 -15.68 8.99
CA THR A 113 -18.72 -14.26 9.31
C THR A 113 -18.91 -14.09 10.81
N GLY A 114 -18.02 -13.34 11.45
CA GLY A 114 -18.08 -13.09 12.89
C GLY A 114 -18.78 -11.76 13.21
N VAL A 115 -19.58 -11.75 14.27
CA VAL A 115 -20.25 -10.57 14.82
C VAL A 115 -19.94 -10.46 16.31
N VAL A 116 -19.52 -9.27 16.76
CA VAL A 116 -19.34 -8.98 18.18
C VAL A 116 -20.72 -8.93 18.82
N VAL A 117 -20.99 -9.84 19.75
CA VAL A 117 -22.27 -9.91 20.47
C VAL A 117 -22.18 -9.28 21.85
N ASP A 118 -20.99 -9.22 22.42
CA ASP A 118 -20.73 -8.56 23.70
C ASP A 118 -19.24 -8.16 23.74
N ALA A 119 -18.96 -6.88 23.52
CA ALA A 119 -17.58 -6.39 23.52
C ALA A 119 -16.96 -6.40 24.93
N GLY A 120 -17.75 -6.15 25.97
CA GLY A 120 -17.27 -6.18 27.36
C GLY A 120 -16.92 -7.59 27.85
N ALA A 121 -17.60 -8.63 27.31
CA ALA A 121 -17.27 -10.02 27.53
C ALA A 121 -16.33 -10.61 26.44
N HIS A 122 -15.84 -9.82 25.50
CA HIS A 122 -14.95 -10.21 24.39
C HIS A 122 -15.51 -11.38 23.58
N ARG A 123 -16.83 -11.36 23.34
CA ARG A 123 -17.56 -12.47 22.71
C ARG A 123 -17.93 -12.18 21.27
N VAL A 124 -17.60 -13.14 20.41
CA VAL A 124 -17.92 -13.14 18.97
C VAL A 124 -18.79 -14.35 18.66
N ARG A 125 -19.82 -14.15 17.82
CA ARG A 125 -20.68 -15.22 17.30
C ARG A 125 -20.46 -15.32 15.78
N THR A 126 -20.28 -16.54 15.30
CA THR A 126 -20.19 -16.84 13.87
C THR A 126 -21.55 -17.07 13.24
N GLY A 127 -21.64 -17.01 11.90
CA GLY A 127 -22.89 -17.13 11.17
C GLY A 127 -23.63 -18.48 11.37
N ASP A 128 -22.93 -19.55 11.78
CA ASP A 128 -23.51 -20.84 12.15
C ASP A 128 -23.99 -20.90 13.60
N GLY A 129 -23.86 -19.81 14.37
CA GLY A 129 -24.27 -19.69 15.75
C GLY A 129 -23.21 -20.11 16.78
N THR A 130 -22.02 -20.51 16.37
CA THR A 130 -20.90 -20.79 17.28
C THR A 130 -20.48 -19.52 17.99
N GLU A 131 -20.36 -19.55 19.30
CA GLU A 131 -19.87 -18.44 20.13
C GLU A 131 -18.48 -18.78 20.68
N VAL A 132 -17.60 -17.81 20.58
CA VAL A 132 -16.24 -17.85 21.15
C VAL A 132 -16.03 -16.62 22.03
N GLU A 133 -15.33 -16.83 23.14
CA GLU A 133 -15.06 -15.80 24.16
C GLU A 133 -13.58 -15.82 24.54
N GLY A 134 -13.01 -14.67 24.85
CA GLY A 134 -11.62 -14.55 25.26
C GLY A 134 -11.39 -13.56 26.38
N ASP A 135 -10.17 -13.54 26.91
CA ASP A 135 -9.73 -12.52 27.85
C ASP A 135 -9.49 -11.17 27.14
N ALA A 136 -9.26 -11.20 25.83
CA ALA A 136 -9.17 -10.03 24.96
C ALA A 136 -9.81 -10.29 23.59
N LEU A 137 -10.23 -9.21 22.91
CA LEU A 137 -10.76 -9.20 21.54
C LEU A 137 -9.94 -8.27 20.66
N VAL A 138 -9.51 -8.74 19.49
CA VAL A 138 -8.80 -7.92 18.48
C VAL A 138 -9.65 -7.85 17.20
N LEU A 139 -10.06 -6.63 16.84
CA LEU A 139 -10.79 -6.32 15.62
C LEU A 139 -9.81 -6.10 14.48
N ALA A 140 -9.91 -6.89 13.41
CA ALA A 140 -9.00 -6.86 12.26
C ALA A 140 -9.76 -7.08 10.93
N THR A 141 -11.01 -6.60 10.82
CA THR A 141 -11.93 -6.85 9.71
C THR A 141 -11.54 -6.10 8.42
N GLY A 142 -10.56 -5.21 8.50
CA GLY A 142 -9.96 -4.57 7.34
C GLY A 142 -10.85 -3.53 6.66
N SER A 143 -10.75 -3.42 5.34
CA SER A 143 -11.39 -2.39 4.53
C SER A 143 -11.93 -2.93 3.21
N SER A 144 -12.72 -2.11 2.50
CA SER A 144 -13.21 -2.37 1.15
C SER A 144 -12.99 -1.17 0.23
N PRO A 145 -12.89 -1.36 -1.10
CA PRO A 145 -12.76 -0.25 -2.04
C PRO A 145 -13.90 0.75 -1.91
N ARG A 146 -13.58 2.04 -1.96
CA ARG A 146 -14.56 3.12 -1.93
C ARG A 146 -14.87 3.62 -3.33
N SER A 147 -16.16 3.83 -3.64
CA SER A 147 -16.59 4.43 -4.88
C SER A 147 -16.97 5.91 -4.71
N LEU A 148 -17.23 6.59 -5.83
CA LEU A 148 -17.79 7.93 -5.84
C LEU A 148 -19.27 7.89 -5.42
N PRO A 149 -19.80 8.95 -4.76
CA PRO A 149 -21.22 9.02 -4.44
C PRO A 149 -22.10 8.87 -5.68
N GLY A 150 -23.05 7.95 -5.64
CA GLY A 150 -23.95 7.65 -6.74
C GLY A 150 -23.37 6.86 -7.90
N LEU A 151 -22.15 6.33 -7.76
CA LEU A 151 -21.50 5.48 -8.75
C LEU A 151 -21.19 4.13 -8.12
N ASP A 152 -22.00 3.11 -8.40
CA ASP A 152 -21.77 1.76 -7.90
C ASP A 152 -20.83 0.97 -8.82
N PHE A 153 -20.04 0.08 -8.23
CA PHE A 153 -19.27 -0.89 -8.99
C PHE A 153 -20.21 -1.89 -9.65
N ASP A 154 -20.18 -2.02 -10.98
CA ASP A 154 -20.98 -3.00 -11.73
C ASP A 154 -20.18 -4.26 -12.11
N GLY A 155 -18.89 -4.29 -11.82
CA GLY A 155 -18.00 -5.41 -12.09
C GLY A 155 -17.69 -5.63 -13.57
N SER A 156 -18.19 -4.78 -14.45
CA SER A 156 -18.01 -4.91 -15.91
C SER A 156 -17.47 -3.66 -16.59
N ARG A 157 -17.91 -2.47 -16.17
CA ARG A 157 -17.52 -1.18 -16.74
C ARG A 157 -17.01 -0.20 -15.68
N ILE A 158 -17.67 -0.17 -14.54
CA ILE A 158 -17.24 0.59 -13.37
C ILE A 158 -16.61 -0.38 -12.39
N LEU A 159 -15.31 -0.30 -12.27
CA LEU A 159 -14.49 -1.33 -11.63
C LEU A 159 -13.80 -0.81 -10.37
N SER A 160 -13.71 -1.66 -9.37
CA SER A 160 -12.81 -1.49 -8.23
C SER A 160 -11.43 -2.11 -8.52
N SER A 161 -10.51 -1.96 -7.58
CA SER A 161 -9.22 -2.68 -7.58
C SER A 161 -9.39 -4.19 -7.74
N ASP A 162 -10.38 -4.76 -7.06
CA ASP A 162 -10.59 -6.20 -7.02
C ASP A 162 -10.95 -6.75 -8.41
N HIS A 163 -11.80 -6.03 -9.16
CA HIS A 163 -12.19 -6.40 -10.52
C HIS A 163 -11.03 -6.32 -11.51
N VAL A 164 -10.15 -5.30 -11.39
CA VAL A 164 -8.98 -5.13 -12.28
C VAL A 164 -8.02 -6.30 -12.17
N LEU A 165 -7.87 -6.87 -10.98
CA LEU A 165 -6.99 -8.01 -10.73
C LEU A 165 -7.50 -9.32 -11.36
N GLU A 166 -8.75 -9.34 -11.82
CA GLU A 166 -9.39 -10.50 -12.45
C GLU A 166 -9.63 -10.31 -13.96
N TYR A 167 -9.01 -9.32 -14.60
CA TYR A 167 -9.10 -9.14 -16.04
C TYR A 167 -8.66 -10.41 -16.80
N GLU A 168 -9.52 -10.91 -17.68
CA GLU A 168 -9.19 -11.98 -18.66
C GLU A 168 -8.59 -11.38 -19.94
N GLU A 169 -9.08 -10.21 -20.35
CA GLU A 169 -8.59 -9.42 -21.47
C GLU A 169 -8.45 -7.96 -21.04
N PRO A 170 -7.32 -7.30 -21.36
CA PRO A 170 -7.14 -5.91 -21.00
C PRO A 170 -8.06 -5.02 -21.86
N PRO A 171 -8.64 -3.95 -21.29
CA PRO A 171 -9.41 -2.99 -22.09
C PRO A 171 -8.46 -2.24 -23.05
N LYS A 172 -9.00 -1.72 -24.15
CA LYS A 172 -8.21 -0.87 -25.07
C LYS A 172 -7.98 0.51 -24.48
N ARG A 173 -9.00 1.06 -23.82
CA ARG A 173 -8.94 2.41 -23.21
C ARG A 173 -9.56 2.37 -21.82
N VAL A 174 -8.93 3.03 -20.87
CA VAL A 174 -9.39 3.10 -19.49
C VAL A 174 -9.25 4.50 -18.92
N ALA A 175 -10.24 4.93 -18.13
CA ALA A 175 -10.09 6.05 -17.22
C ALA A 175 -9.91 5.52 -15.78
N ILE A 176 -8.86 5.97 -15.10
CA ILE A 176 -8.59 5.64 -13.70
C ILE A 176 -8.86 6.90 -12.87
N ILE A 177 -9.79 6.82 -11.94
CA ILE A 177 -10.17 7.92 -11.05
C ILE A 177 -9.51 7.73 -9.69
N GLY A 178 -8.62 8.66 -9.34
CA GLY A 178 -7.74 8.62 -8.17
C GLY A 178 -6.33 8.17 -8.56
N ALA A 179 -5.38 9.11 -8.47
CA ALA A 179 -3.95 8.86 -8.73
C ALA A 179 -3.15 8.68 -7.44
N GLY A 180 -3.71 7.98 -6.45
CA GLY A 180 -2.98 7.42 -5.31
C GLY A 180 -2.12 6.22 -5.72
N ALA A 181 -1.56 5.50 -4.74
CA ALA A 181 -0.70 4.34 -4.98
C ALA A 181 -1.33 3.32 -5.94
N VAL A 182 -2.56 2.87 -5.65
CA VAL A 182 -3.30 1.87 -6.44
C VAL A 182 -3.56 2.36 -7.87
N GLY A 183 -4.01 3.61 -8.03
CA GLY A 183 -4.27 4.19 -9.36
C GLY A 183 -3.01 4.31 -10.20
N CYS A 184 -1.89 4.72 -9.62
CA CYS A 184 -0.60 4.80 -10.30
C CYS A 184 -0.05 3.42 -10.68
N GLU A 185 -0.20 2.41 -9.81
CA GLU A 185 0.19 1.02 -10.10
C GLU A 185 -0.60 0.47 -11.28
N PHE A 186 -1.93 0.61 -11.27
CA PHE A 186 -2.77 0.15 -12.38
C PHE A 186 -2.53 0.93 -13.67
N ALA A 187 -2.33 2.25 -13.59
CA ALA A 187 -1.98 3.06 -14.76
C ALA A 187 -0.68 2.56 -15.40
N SER A 188 0.34 2.29 -14.58
CA SER A 188 1.62 1.75 -15.03
C SER A 188 1.49 0.37 -15.65
N MET A 189 0.81 -0.57 -14.97
CA MET A 189 0.60 -1.93 -15.42
C MET A 189 -0.18 -1.98 -16.75
N LEU A 190 -1.31 -1.29 -16.81
CA LEU A 190 -2.19 -1.30 -17.98
C LEU A 190 -1.53 -0.67 -19.22
N ALA A 191 -0.76 0.40 -19.03
CA ALA A 191 0.01 1.01 -20.13
C ALA A 191 1.07 0.05 -20.68
N ASP A 192 1.79 -0.69 -19.83
CA ASP A 192 2.78 -1.68 -20.29
C ASP A 192 2.17 -2.83 -21.09
N ILE A 193 0.94 -3.25 -20.75
CA ILE A 193 0.24 -4.29 -21.50
C ILE A 193 -0.53 -3.77 -22.72
N GLY A 194 -0.44 -2.46 -23.01
CA GLY A 194 -0.94 -1.87 -24.25
C GLY A 194 -2.30 -1.17 -24.16
N THR A 195 -2.81 -0.94 -22.97
CA THR A 195 -4.04 -0.14 -22.73
C THR A 195 -3.72 1.37 -22.84
N GLU A 196 -4.56 2.14 -23.51
CA GLU A 196 -4.53 3.60 -23.44
C GLU A 196 -5.12 4.08 -22.10
N VAL A 197 -4.32 4.80 -21.31
CA VAL A 197 -4.66 5.15 -19.93
C VAL A 197 -4.85 6.65 -19.76
N THR A 198 -6.01 7.04 -19.25
CA THR A 198 -6.28 8.38 -18.72
C THR A 198 -6.38 8.29 -17.20
N LEU A 199 -5.46 8.91 -16.47
CA LEU A 199 -5.40 8.93 -15.01
C LEU A 199 -5.88 10.30 -14.51
N LEU A 200 -6.94 10.31 -13.69
CA LEU A 200 -7.60 11.52 -13.20
C LEU A 200 -7.41 11.65 -11.69
N GLU A 201 -6.91 12.81 -11.24
CA GLU A 201 -6.71 13.12 -9.82
C GLU A 201 -7.34 14.47 -9.50
N ALA A 202 -8.22 14.51 -8.50
CA ALA A 202 -8.89 15.74 -8.07
C ALA A 202 -7.97 16.72 -7.33
N LEU A 203 -6.90 16.21 -6.69
CA LEU A 203 -5.90 17.00 -6.00
C LEU A 203 -4.86 17.57 -6.98
N PRO A 204 -4.11 18.62 -6.59
CA PRO A 204 -3.18 19.32 -7.50
C PRO A 204 -2.02 18.49 -8.05
N ARG A 205 -1.74 17.31 -7.49
CA ARG A 205 -0.62 16.44 -7.88
C ARG A 205 -1.06 14.98 -7.88
N ILE A 206 -0.51 14.16 -8.77
CA ILE A 206 -0.60 12.69 -8.64
C ILE A 206 0.20 12.26 -7.41
N LEU A 207 -0.12 11.14 -6.79
CA LEU A 207 0.43 10.72 -5.51
C LEU A 207 0.42 11.85 -4.47
N PRO A 208 -0.73 12.38 -4.08
CA PRO A 208 -0.83 13.62 -3.28
C PRO A 208 -0.16 13.53 -1.91
N GLY A 209 0.11 12.32 -1.40
CA GLY A 209 0.78 12.08 -0.11
C GLY A 209 2.30 12.04 -0.18
N VAL A 210 2.92 12.12 -1.38
CA VAL A 210 4.38 12.09 -1.51
C VAL A 210 4.97 13.49 -1.65
N ASP A 211 6.31 13.60 -1.54
CA ASP A 211 7.01 14.85 -1.78
C ASP A 211 6.73 15.41 -3.19
N ALA A 212 6.63 16.73 -3.31
CA ALA A 212 6.25 17.41 -4.53
C ALA A 212 7.17 17.10 -5.71
N GLU A 213 8.49 17.01 -5.48
CA GLU A 213 9.46 16.73 -6.55
C GLU A 213 9.35 15.28 -7.05
N VAL A 214 9.03 14.33 -6.17
CA VAL A 214 8.76 12.93 -6.53
C VAL A 214 7.51 12.85 -7.39
N SER A 215 6.42 13.52 -7.00
CA SER A 215 5.19 13.58 -7.80
C SER A 215 5.46 14.14 -9.20
N VAL A 216 6.22 15.24 -9.30
CA VAL A 216 6.60 15.85 -10.59
C VAL A 216 7.45 14.91 -11.44
N ALA A 217 8.41 14.21 -10.82
CA ALA A 217 9.27 13.27 -11.54
C ALA A 217 8.46 12.09 -12.09
N LEU A 218 7.56 11.51 -11.29
CA LEU A 218 6.66 10.43 -11.73
C LEU A 218 5.72 10.89 -12.86
N ALA A 219 5.13 12.08 -12.75
CA ALA A 219 4.26 12.62 -13.79
C ALA A 219 4.98 12.78 -15.12
N ARG A 220 6.26 13.18 -15.11
CA ARG A 220 7.11 13.24 -16.30
C ARG A 220 7.37 11.87 -16.90
N ALA A 221 7.68 10.87 -16.06
CA ALA A 221 7.89 9.49 -16.49
C ALA A 221 6.62 8.90 -17.11
N PHE A 222 5.46 9.11 -16.50
CA PHE A 222 4.17 8.66 -17.02
C PHE A 222 3.86 9.27 -18.39
N ARG A 223 4.09 10.57 -18.57
CA ARG A 223 3.91 11.22 -19.88
C ARG A 223 4.77 10.58 -20.98
N ARG A 224 6.04 10.24 -20.68
CA ARG A 224 6.92 9.55 -21.66
C ARG A 224 6.43 8.16 -22.03
N ARG A 225 5.69 7.52 -21.13
CA ARG A 225 5.05 6.22 -21.34
C ARG A 225 3.63 6.33 -21.91
N ASN A 226 3.24 7.51 -22.41
CA ASN A 226 1.92 7.80 -22.96
C ASN A 226 0.76 7.59 -21.97
N ILE A 227 1.00 7.70 -20.67
CA ILE A 227 -0.06 7.74 -19.65
C ILE A 227 -0.52 9.21 -19.54
N SER A 228 -1.79 9.46 -19.89
CA SER A 228 -2.38 10.80 -19.81
C SER A 228 -2.84 11.08 -18.38
N ALA A 229 -1.96 11.69 -17.58
CA ALA A 229 -2.25 12.01 -16.18
C ALA A 229 -2.70 13.47 -16.03
N HIS A 230 -3.90 13.68 -15.47
CA HIS A 230 -4.53 14.96 -15.23
C HIS A 230 -4.71 15.18 -13.72
N ALA A 231 -3.89 16.03 -13.13
CA ALA A 231 -4.03 16.48 -11.76
C ALA A 231 -4.91 17.75 -11.69
N GLY A 232 -5.59 17.97 -10.56
CA GLY A 232 -6.62 19.00 -10.43
C GLY A 232 -7.87 18.72 -11.25
N ALA A 233 -8.06 17.49 -11.70
CA ALA A 233 -9.14 17.05 -12.58
C ALA A 233 -10.28 16.40 -11.78
N ARG A 234 -11.44 17.03 -11.75
CA ARG A 234 -12.63 16.52 -11.08
C ARG A 234 -13.60 15.92 -12.10
N VAL A 235 -13.92 14.65 -11.97
CA VAL A 235 -14.95 13.99 -12.79
C VAL A 235 -16.30 14.61 -12.50
N THR A 236 -17.04 14.96 -13.57
CA THR A 236 -18.35 15.61 -13.51
C THR A 236 -19.49 14.70 -13.95
N SER A 237 -19.24 13.83 -14.95
CA SER A 237 -20.21 12.79 -15.33
C SER A 237 -19.50 11.56 -15.93
N ILE A 238 -20.19 10.42 -15.85
CA ILE A 238 -19.84 9.17 -16.54
C ILE A 238 -21.12 8.67 -17.19
N GLU A 239 -21.17 8.64 -18.51
CA GLU A 239 -22.35 8.29 -19.27
C GLU A 239 -22.03 7.24 -20.33
N GLY A 240 -23.05 6.51 -20.77
CA GLY A 240 -22.92 5.52 -21.83
C GLY A 240 -23.18 4.10 -21.35
N THR A 241 -23.36 3.18 -22.32
CA THR A 241 -23.69 1.78 -22.05
C THR A 241 -22.74 0.79 -22.67
N ARG A 242 -22.07 1.14 -23.74
CA ARG A 242 -21.11 0.29 -24.48
C ARG A 242 -19.71 0.88 -24.47
N GLU A 243 -19.62 2.16 -24.71
CA GLU A 243 -18.46 3.02 -24.56
C GLU A 243 -18.83 4.07 -23.53
N LEU A 244 -17.98 4.32 -22.57
CA LEU A 244 -18.22 5.29 -21.51
C LEU A 244 -17.61 6.62 -21.89
N SER A 245 -18.42 7.67 -21.78
CA SER A 245 -18.03 9.07 -21.90
C SER A 245 -17.75 9.61 -20.50
N VAL A 246 -16.48 9.85 -20.17
CA VAL A 246 -16.07 10.42 -18.90
C VAL A 246 -15.75 11.89 -19.07
N ALA A 247 -16.60 12.74 -18.50
CA ALA A 247 -16.38 14.18 -18.49
C ALA A 247 -15.72 14.60 -17.17
N PHE A 248 -14.73 15.48 -17.28
CA PHE A 248 -14.04 16.05 -16.13
C PHE A 248 -13.67 17.51 -16.38
N GLU A 249 -13.51 18.25 -15.31
CA GLU A 249 -13.05 19.63 -15.31
C GLU A 249 -11.70 19.71 -14.61
N GLY A 250 -10.70 20.27 -15.29
CA GLY A 250 -9.34 20.43 -14.82
C GLY A 250 -8.81 21.86 -15.06
N PRO A 251 -7.54 22.12 -14.77
CA PRO A 251 -6.92 23.44 -14.98
C PRO A 251 -6.98 23.93 -16.43
N GLU A 252 -7.05 23.01 -17.38
CA GLU A 252 -7.15 23.33 -18.83
C GLU A 252 -8.60 23.46 -19.33
N GLY A 253 -9.59 23.36 -18.42
CA GLY A 253 -11.02 23.43 -18.71
C GLY A 253 -11.71 22.07 -18.75
N ALA A 254 -12.96 22.06 -19.25
CA ALA A 254 -13.77 20.85 -19.37
C ALA A 254 -13.28 19.97 -20.53
N THR A 255 -13.13 18.71 -20.26
CA THR A 255 -12.66 17.69 -21.22
C THR A 255 -13.52 16.45 -21.11
N THR A 256 -13.65 15.69 -22.20
CA THR A 256 -14.35 14.42 -22.25
C THR A 256 -13.47 13.37 -22.92
N VAL A 257 -13.38 12.18 -22.33
CA VAL A 257 -12.67 11.03 -22.90
C VAL A 257 -13.64 9.85 -23.07
N LEU A 258 -13.40 9.07 -24.12
CA LEU A 258 -14.17 7.86 -24.41
C LEU A 258 -13.35 6.65 -24.02
N VAL A 259 -13.89 5.81 -23.15
CA VAL A 259 -13.18 4.64 -22.58
C VAL A 259 -14.06 3.40 -22.57
N ASP A 260 -13.43 2.23 -22.48
CA ASP A 260 -14.13 0.95 -22.38
C ASP A 260 -14.50 0.66 -20.92
N ASN A 261 -13.62 1.02 -19.97
CA ASN A 261 -13.83 0.85 -18.53
C ASN A 261 -13.42 2.11 -17.75
N VAL A 262 -14.03 2.26 -16.59
CA VAL A 262 -13.63 3.21 -15.54
C VAL A 262 -13.18 2.41 -14.32
N ILE A 263 -11.99 2.69 -13.82
CA ILE A 263 -11.46 2.13 -12.57
C ILE A 263 -11.52 3.22 -11.51
N VAL A 264 -12.16 2.92 -10.36
CA VAL A 264 -12.24 3.86 -9.25
C VAL A 264 -11.29 3.43 -8.15
N SER A 265 -10.30 4.27 -7.84
CA SER A 265 -9.20 4.01 -6.87
C SER A 265 -8.99 5.20 -5.93
N ILE A 266 -10.09 5.71 -5.33
CA ILE A 266 -10.13 6.91 -4.48
C ILE A 266 -9.97 6.61 -2.99
N GLY A 267 -9.45 5.45 -2.65
CA GLY A 267 -9.21 4.99 -1.28
C GLY A 267 -10.14 3.85 -0.86
N ARG A 268 -10.10 3.54 0.43
CA ARG A 268 -10.81 2.42 1.03
C ARG A 268 -11.63 2.88 2.23
N SER A 269 -12.67 2.13 2.59
CA SER A 269 -13.50 2.38 3.78
C SER A 269 -13.37 1.21 4.74
N PRO A 270 -13.36 1.44 6.08
CA PRO A 270 -13.24 0.37 7.06
C PRO A 270 -14.48 -0.54 7.04
N ARG A 271 -14.29 -1.83 7.34
CA ARG A 271 -15.38 -2.81 7.48
C ARG A 271 -15.83 -2.87 8.93
N THR A 272 -16.54 -1.85 9.37
CA THR A 272 -17.10 -1.72 10.74
C THR A 272 -18.61 -1.93 10.80
N ALA A 273 -19.31 -1.75 9.69
CA ALA A 273 -20.75 -1.93 9.63
C ALA A 273 -21.16 -3.41 9.67
N GLY A 274 -22.20 -3.72 10.44
CA GLY A 274 -22.80 -5.06 10.51
C GLY A 274 -22.00 -6.11 11.29
N ILE A 275 -20.92 -5.71 11.95
CA ILE A 275 -20.11 -6.61 12.79
C ILE A 275 -20.40 -6.45 14.29
N GLY A 276 -21.48 -5.73 14.65
CA GLY A 276 -21.97 -5.60 16.04
C GLY A 276 -21.26 -4.51 16.85
N LEU A 277 -20.68 -3.50 16.20
CA LEU A 277 -20.01 -2.40 16.92
C LEU A 277 -20.96 -1.27 17.33
N GLU A 278 -22.15 -1.16 16.73
CA GLU A 278 -23.08 -0.04 16.90
C GLU A 278 -23.54 0.14 18.37
N GLU A 279 -23.67 -0.97 19.13
CA GLU A 279 -24.10 -0.96 20.54
C GLU A 279 -23.01 -1.50 21.49
N SER A 280 -21.79 -1.71 20.96
CA SER A 280 -20.71 -2.37 21.71
C SER A 280 -19.95 -1.45 22.67
N GLY A 281 -20.09 -0.14 22.54
CA GLY A 281 -19.28 0.85 23.25
C GLY A 281 -17.92 1.11 22.59
N VAL A 282 -17.63 0.49 21.46
CA VAL A 282 -16.45 0.79 20.63
C VAL A 282 -16.68 2.07 19.84
N ASP A 283 -15.86 3.08 20.07
CA ASP A 283 -15.96 4.38 19.41
C ASP A 283 -15.48 4.31 17.95
N LEU A 284 -16.30 4.87 17.06
CA LEU A 284 -15.92 5.11 15.65
C LEU A 284 -15.70 6.60 15.42
N ASP A 285 -14.82 6.91 14.44
CA ASP A 285 -14.68 8.27 13.95
C ASP A 285 -15.79 8.62 12.92
N ARG A 286 -15.78 9.85 12.41
CA ARG A 286 -16.75 10.32 11.40
C ARG A 286 -16.68 9.58 10.05
N ASN A 287 -15.57 8.89 9.77
CA ASN A 287 -15.32 8.12 8.55
C ASN A 287 -15.60 6.62 8.77
N GLY A 288 -15.96 6.22 9.98
CA GLY A 288 -16.28 4.85 10.37
C GLY A 288 -15.09 4.03 10.84
N PHE A 289 -13.90 4.60 11.02
CA PHE A 289 -12.76 3.89 11.60
C PHE A 289 -12.87 3.73 13.10
N VAL A 290 -12.38 2.61 13.62
CA VAL A 290 -12.30 2.35 15.06
C VAL A 290 -11.25 3.27 15.69
N ARG A 291 -11.62 3.95 16.77
CA ARG A 291 -10.69 4.77 17.56
C ARG A 291 -9.89 3.91 18.51
N VAL A 292 -8.60 4.06 18.50
CA VAL A 292 -7.65 3.38 19.40
C VAL A 292 -6.66 4.39 20.01
N ASP A 293 -6.07 4.00 21.11
CA ASP A 293 -4.93 4.70 21.70
C ASP A 293 -3.59 4.25 21.05
N GLY A 294 -2.46 4.74 21.56
CA GLY A 294 -1.13 4.38 21.06
C GLY A 294 -0.75 2.91 21.26
N HIS A 295 -1.54 2.16 22.02
CA HIS A 295 -1.37 0.74 22.31
C HIS A 295 -2.39 -0.15 21.56
N MET A 296 -3.08 0.42 20.56
CA MET A 296 -4.14 -0.21 19.77
C MET A 296 -5.40 -0.58 20.58
N GLN A 297 -5.57 -0.09 21.80
CA GLN A 297 -6.72 -0.36 22.63
C GLN A 297 -7.84 0.63 22.33
N THR A 298 -9.09 0.12 22.26
CA THR A 298 -10.31 0.94 22.11
C THR A 298 -10.76 1.52 23.45
N ALA A 299 -11.86 2.28 23.47
CA ALA A 299 -12.48 2.75 24.72
C ALA A 299 -13.01 1.61 25.59
N VAL A 300 -13.27 0.41 25.02
CA VAL A 300 -13.71 -0.77 25.76
C VAL A 300 -12.48 -1.54 26.26
N PRO A 301 -12.32 -1.75 27.58
CA PRO A 301 -11.18 -2.46 28.14
C PRO A 301 -11.07 -3.88 27.55
N GLY A 302 -9.84 -4.29 27.17
CA GLY A 302 -9.56 -5.59 26.57
C GLY A 302 -9.97 -5.73 25.11
N VAL A 303 -10.52 -4.68 24.48
CA VAL A 303 -10.83 -4.65 23.04
C VAL A 303 -9.82 -3.79 22.31
N TYR A 304 -9.20 -4.37 21.29
CA TYR A 304 -8.15 -3.77 20.44
C TYR A 304 -8.61 -3.73 18.99
N ALA A 305 -8.01 -2.86 18.16
CA ALA A 305 -8.22 -2.86 16.71
C ALA A 305 -6.92 -2.61 15.98
N VAL A 306 -6.70 -3.32 14.85
CA VAL A 306 -5.46 -3.26 14.05
C VAL A 306 -5.74 -3.34 12.55
N GLY A 307 -4.87 -2.76 11.74
CA GLY A 307 -4.96 -2.73 10.29
C GLY A 307 -6.00 -1.75 9.77
N ASP A 308 -6.48 -1.96 8.56
CA ASP A 308 -7.28 -1.01 7.79
C ASP A 308 -8.63 -0.62 8.44
N ILE A 309 -9.00 -1.22 9.56
CA ILE A 309 -10.17 -0.83 10.36
C ILE A 309 -9.89 0.41 11.24
N VAL A 310 -8.61 0.77 11.41
CA VAL A 310 -8.12 1.94 12.15
C VAL A 310 -7.72 3.03 11.16
N ASP A 311 -7.84 4.32 11.54
CA ASP A 311 -7.41 5.47 10.71
C ASP A 311 -5.88 5.67 10.79
N THR A 312 -5.15 4.69 10.24
CA THR A 312 -3.70 4.65 10.12
C THR A 312 -3.31 4.37 8.67
N PRO A 313 -2.03 4.45 8.27
CA PRO A 313 -1.64 4.07 6.92
C PRO A 313 -2.10 2.65 6.58
N GLN A 314 -3.00 2.53 5.58
CA GLN A 314 -3.59 1.26 5.15
C GLN A 314 -2.56 0.40 4.39
N LEU A 315 -1.56 -0.11 5.14
CA LEU A 315 -0.42 -0.87 4.65
C LEU A 315 -0.29 -2.19 5.43
N ALA A 316 -0.04 -3.29 4.73
CA ALA A 316 0.07 -4.61 5.35
C ALA A 316 1.15 -4.66 6.45
N HIS A 317 2.31 -4.04 6.22
CA HIS A 317 3.41 -4.00 7.19
C HIS A 317 3.12 -3.08 8.39
N VAL A 318 2.27 -2.07 8.23
CA VAL A 318 1.76 -1.28 9.36
C VAL A 318 0.83 -2.14 10.21
N ALA A 319 -0.09 -2.88 9.58
CA ALA A 319 -0.97 -3.81 10.30
C ALA A 319 -0.18 -4.91 11.06
N PHE A 320 0.98 -5.36 10.53
CA PHE A 320 1.88 -6.27 11.27
C PHE A 320 2.47 -5.61 12.52
N ALA A 321 2.91 -4.37 12.41
CA ALA A 321 3.46 -3.63 13.55
C ALA A 321 2.39 -3.36 14.61
N GLU A 322 1.18 -2.97 14.19
CA GLU A 322 0.03 -2.76 15.07
C GLU A 322 -0.37 -4.05 15.81
N ALA A 323 -0.34 -5.19 15.12
CA ALA A 323 -0.59 -6.50 15.72
C ALA A 323 0.41 -6.83 16.84
N ILE A 324 1.70 -6.51 16.63
CA ILE A 324 2.76 -6.68 17.64
C ILE A 324 2.50 -5.77 18.85
N VAL A 325 2.16 -4.49 18.61
CA VAL A 325 1.84 -3.53 19.67
C VAL A 325 0.63 -4.00 20.48
N ALA A 326 -0.45 -4.45 19.82
CA ALA A 326 -1.65 -4.95 20.49
C ALA A 326 -1.34 -6.18 21.37
N ILE A 327 -0.61 -7.17 20.86
CA ILE A 327 -0.26 -8.37 21.65
C ILE A 327 0.65 -8.02 22.83
N LYS A 328 1.66 -7.15 22.64
CA LYS A 328 2.50 -6.67 23.75
C LYS A 328 1.67 -5.98 24.82
N SER A 329 0.70 -5.15 24.40
CA SER A 329 -0.23 -4.48 25.33
C SER A 329 -1.08 -5.49 26.10
N ILE A 330 -1.63 -6.51 25.43
CA ILE A 330 -2.40 -7.61 26.07
C ILE A 330 -1.54 -8.34 27.12
N LEU A 331 -0.27 -8.57 26.83
CA LEU A 331 0.69 -9.25 27.73
C LEU A 331 1.17 -8.35 28.88
N GLY A 332 0.86 -7.05 28.87
CA GLY A 332 1.40 -6.07 29.82
C GLY A 332 2.90 -5.78 29.63
N GLU A 333 3.43 -6.05 28.43
CA GLU A 333 4.79 -5.71 28.04
C GLU A 333 4.94 -4.25 27.65
N ASP A 334 6.17 -3.72 27.62
CA ASP A 334 6.46 -2.38 27.13
C ASP A 334 6.24 -2.30 25.60
N ALA A 335 5.07 -1.81 25.20
CA ALA A 335 4.69 -1.61 23.82
C ALA A 335 4.91 -0.13 23.42
N GLN A 336 5.88 0.10 22.54
CA GLN A 336 6.11 1.46 22.04
C GLN A 336 5.11 1.78 20.92
N PRO A 337 4.43 2.96 20.98
CA PRO A 337 3.54 3.41 19.92
C PRO A 337 4.26 3.54 18.57
N ILE A 338 3.55 3.24 17.49
CA ILE A 338 4.09 3.36 16.13
C ILE A 338 4.18 4.83 15.74
N GLN A 339 5.33 5.23 15.20
CA GLN A 339 5.54 6.55 14.59
C GLN A 339 5.14 6.46 13.10
N TYR A 340 3.85 6.67 12.82
CA TYR A 340 3.27 6.48 11.48
C TYR A 340 3.86 7.38 10.40
N ASP A 341 4.40 8.52 10.76
CA ASP A 341 5.10 9.44 9.85
C ASP A 341 6.51 8.95 9.45
N LYS A 342 7.05 7.94 10.14
CA LYS A 342 8.34 7.33 9.82
C LYS A 342 8.23 5.97 9.13
N VAL A 343 7.01 5.42 8.90
CA VAL A 343 6.86 4.11 8.24
C VAL A 343 7.24 4.19 6.75
N PRO A 344 7.82 3.11 6.18
CA PRO A 344 8.18 3.11 4.79
C PRO A 344 6.96 2.88 3.90
N TRP A 345 6.91 3.55 2.76
CA TRP A 345 5.91 3.38 1.72
C TRP A 345 6.57 2.87 0.44
N GLY A 346 5.90 1.96 -0.26
CA GLY A 346 6.32 1.46 -1.56
C GLY A 346 5.16 1.47 -2.55
N ILE A 347 5.37 2.01 -3.75
CA ILE A 347 4.43 2.07 -4.86
C ILE A 347 5.11 1.46 -6.07
N TYR A 348 4.58 0.36 -6.56
CA TYR A 348 5.21 -0.53 -7.54
C TYR A 348 4.88 -0.16 -8.99
N CYS A 349 4.54 1.10 -9.25
CA CYS A 349 4.47 1.61 -10.62
C CYS A 349 5.88 1.66 -11.25
N HIS A 350 5.97 1.95 -12.54
CA HIS A 350 7.27 2.18 -13.18
C HIS A 350 7.38 3.64 -13.66
N PRO A 351 8.46 4.37 -13.24
CA PRO A 351 9.42 3.99 -12.19
C PRO A 351 8.75 3.81 -10.82
N GLU A 352 9.36 2.99 -9.94
CA GLU A 352 8.86 2.80 -8.58
C GLU A 352 8.96 4.09 -7.77
N VAL A 353 8.09 4.21 -6.76
CA VAL A 353 8.16 5.30 -5.77
C VAL A 353 8.23 4.70 -4.38
N ALA A 354 9.16 5.18 -3.56
CA ALA A 354 9.22 4.82 -2.16
C ALA A 354 9.65 6.01 -1.30
N PHE A 355 9.18 6.03 -0.05
CA PHE A 355 9.54 7.09 0.88
C PHE A 355 9.39 6.63 2.33
N ALA A 356 10.09 7.32 3.23
CA ALA A 356 9.92 7.23 4.67
C ALA A 356 10.18 8.61 5.27
N GLY A 357 9.44 8.97 6.32
CA GLY A 357 9.59 10.27 6.99
C GLY A 357 8.79 11.40 6.32
N LEU A 358 9.13 12.62 6.69
CA LEU A 358 8.42 13.85 6.33
C LEU A 358 8.78 14.32 4.92
N THR A 359 7.78 14.80 4.17
CA THR A 359 8.03 15.61 2.98
C THR A 359 8.63 16.96 3.38
N GLU A 360 9.25 17.66 2.44
CA GLU A 360 9.77 19.01 2.69
C GLU A 360 8.68 19.96 3.20
N GLU A 361 7.47 19.88 2.60
CA GLU A 361 6.32 20.69 2.99
C GLU A 361 5.90 20.40 4.44
N GLN A 362 5.74 19.12 4.80
CA GLN A 362 5.41 18.70 6.17
C GLN A 362 6.47 19.09 7.20
N ALA A 363 7.75 18.94 6.86
CA ALA A 363 8.85 19.33 7.74
C ALA A 363 8.84 20.86 8.02
N ARG A 364 8.64 21.68 6.97
CA ARG A 364 8.52 23.15 7.13
C ARG A 364 7.28 23.54 7.93
N GLU A 365 6.13 22.90 7.69
CA GLU A 365 4.90 23.14 8.45
C GLU A 365 5.06 22.80 9.95
N ARG A 366 5.89 21.81 10.28
CA ARG A 366 6.23 21.47 11.67
C ARG A 366 7.29 22.39 12.30
N GLY A 367 7.83 23.35 11.54
CA GLY A 367 8.74 24.38 12.04
C GLY A 367 10.22 24.00 12.02
N TYR A 368 10.61 22.91 11.35
CA TYR A 368 12.00 22.56 11.17
C TYR A 368 12.74 23.56 10.26
N ASP A 369 14.02 23.83 10.53
CA ASP A 369 14.91 24.55 9.60
C ASP A 369 15.40 23.57 8.51
N VAL A 370 14.61 23.45 7.46
CA VAL A 370 14.75 22.40 6.45
C VAL A 370 15.84 22.72 5.44
N VAL A 371 16.75 21.77 5.26
CA VAL A 371 17.68 21.67 4.13
C VAL A 371 17.34 20.43 3.30
N THR A 372 17.54 20.50 1.98
CA THR A 372 17.25 19.38 1.07
C THR A 372 18.38 19.14 0.10
N ALA A 373 18.55 17.89 -0.33
CA ALA A 373 19.39 17.54 -1.47
C ALA A 373 18.60 16.61 -2.41
N VAL A 374 18.83 16.79 -3.71
CA VAL A 374 18.23 15.96 -4.76
C VAL A 374 19.33 15.43 -5.65
N GLN A 375 19.46 14.11 -5.73
CA GLN A 375 20.38 13.44 -6.64
C GLN A 375 19.59 12.67 -7.71
N ARG A 376 20.12 12.64 -8.94
CA ARG A 376 19.44 12.05 -10.10
C ARG A 376 20.08 10.74 -10.50
N PHE A 377 19.27 9.73 -10.82
CA PHE A 377 19.76 8.44 -11.33
C PHE A 377 20.48 8.55 -12.69
N VAL A 378 20.23 9.60 -13.50
CA VAL A 378 20.93 9.82 -14.77
C VAL A 378 22.44 10.02 -14.61
N GLY A 379 22.91 10.41 -13.43
CA GLY A 379 24.34 10.50 -13.09
C GLY A 379 24.92 9.20 -12.52
N ASP A 380 24.11 8.20 -12.27
CA ASP A 380 24.52 6.94 -11.62
C ASP A 380 24.92 5.88 -12.64
N GLY A 381 26.11 5.28 -12.46
CA GLY A 381 26.65 4.28 -13.37
C GLY A 381 25.79 3.00 -13.44
N ARG A 382 25.21 2.56 -12.33
CA ARG A 382 24.39 1.36 -12.31
C ARG A 382 23.05 1.60 -13.00
N ALA A 383 22.42 2.75 -12.79
CA ALA A 383 21.19 3.12 -13.46
C ALA A 383 21.34 3.15 -14.99
N LEU A 384 22.47 3.67 -15.47
CA LEU A 384 22.81 3.65 -16.91
C LEU A 384 23.05 2.22 -17.43
N ILE A 385 23.77 1.38 -16.66
CA ILE A 385 24.05 -0.01 -17.03
C ILE A 385 22.77 -0.83 -17.19
N ILE A 386 21.77 -0.62 -16.33
CA ILE A 386 20.49 -1.35 -16.41
C ILE A 386 19.45 -0.70 -17.33
N GLY A 387 19.78 0.44 -17.98
CA GLY A 387 18.86 1.16 -18.87
C GLY A 387 17.74 1.92 -18.17
N GLU A 388 17.87 2.20 -16.86
CA GLU A 388 16.83 2.82 -16.02
C GLU A 388 17.31 4.13 -15.36
N PRO A 389 17.75 5.14 -16.16
CA PRO A 389 18.35 6.37 -15.62
C PRO A 389 17.34 7.40 -15.12
N GLU A 390 16.04 7.10 -15.18
CA GLU A 390 14.99 8.03 -14.79
C GLU A 390 14.75 8.00 -13.27
N GLY A 391 14.63 9.20 -12.67
CA GLY A 391 14.26 9.34 -11.29
C GLY A 391 15.22 10.15 -10.45
N ILE A 392 14.87 10.26 -9.18
CA ILE A 392 15.60 11.04 -8.16
C ILE A 392 15.59 10.32 -6.81
N VAL A 393 16.59 10.62 -6.00
CA VAL A 393 16.59 10.50 -4.55
C VAL A 393 16.57 11.90 -3.96
N LYS A 394 15.60 12.20 -3.11
CA LYS A 394 15.51 13.45 -2.35
C LYS A 394 15.64 13.14 -0.86
N ILE A 395 16.51 13.88 -0.17
CA ILE A 395 16.66 13.85 1.28
C ILE A 395 16.16 15.17 1.84
N VAL A 396 15.37 15.09 2.87
CA VAL A 396 14.90 16.21 3.69
C VAL A 396 15.56 16.08 5.06
N ALA A 397 16.29 17.08 5.51
CA ALA A 397 16.97 17.08 6.80
C ALA A 397 16.75 18.40 7.55
N GLU A 398 16.89 18.38 8.84
CA GLU A 398 17.03 19.59 9.65
C GLU A 398 18.47 20.13 9.51
N ARG A 399 18.63 21.46 9.44
CA ARG A 399 19.98 22.05 9.38
C ARG A 399 20.74 21.72 10.66
N ASP A 400 21.93 21.16 10.51
CA ASP A 400 22.78 20.67 11.61
C ASP A 400 22.07 19.63 12.51
N GLY A 401 21.09 18.90 11.94
CA GLY A 401 20.25 17.94 12.63
C GLY A 401 20.03 16.65 11.86
N PRO A 402 19.02 15.86 12.22
CA PRO A 402 18.77 14.56 11.63
C PRO A 402 18.13 14.62 10.24
N ILE A 403 18.19 13.50 9.50
CA ILE A 403 17.40 13.23 8.33
C ILE A 403 15.94 13.05 8.77
N LEU A 404 15.04 13.88 8.21
CA LEU A 404 13.61 13.91 8.51
C LEU A 404 12.79 13.08 7.53
N GLY A 405 13.28 12.93 6.30
CA GLY A 405 12.61 12.18 5.26
C GLY A 405 13.52 11.82 4.09
N VAL A 406 13.23 10.67 3.48
CA VAL A 406 13.88 10.17 2.26
C VAL A 406 12.81 9.78 1.26
N HIS A 407 12.92 10.27 0.03
CA HIS A 407 11.93 10.13 -1.02
C HIS A 407 12.63 9.70 -2.32
N ILE A 408 12.20 8.59 -2.89
CA ILE A 408 12.82 7.99 -4.07
C ILE A 408 11.77 7.80 -5.16
N VAL A 409 12.07 8.18 -6.38
CA VAL A 409 11.39 7.71 -7.58
C VAL A 409 12.44 7.20 -8.55
N GLY A 410 12.37 5.93 -8.96
CA GLY A 410 13.40 5.34 -9.80
C GLY A 410 13.39 3.82 -9.77
N PRO A 411 14.44 3.19 -10.34
CA PRO A 411 14.56 1.75 -10.33
C PRO A 411 14.72 1.20 -8.90
N TRP A 412 13.98 0.14 -8.58
CA TRP A 412 14.03 -0.58 -7.30
C TRP A 412 13.89 0.32 -6.06
N ALA A 413 13.15 1.41 -6.19
CA ALA A 413 12.97 2.36 -5.09
C ALA A 413 12.39 1.69 -3.85
N THR A 414 11.51 0.69 -4.02
CA THR A 414 10.88 -0.06 -2.93
C THR A 414 11.87 -0.91 -2.13
N GLU A 415 12.99 -1.33 -2.72
CA GLU A 415 14.08 -2.02 -2.02
C GLU A 415 15.10 -1.01 -1.45
N LEU A 416 15.41 0.06 -2.21
CA LEU A 416 16.40 1.07 -1.82
C LEU A 416 15.96 1.88 -0.59
N ILE A 417 14.67 2.05 -0.36
CA ILE A 417 14.16 2.84 0.77
C ILE A 417 14.56 2.28 2.15
N ALA A 418 14.97 1.02 2.23
CA ALA A 418 15.34 0.38 3.50
C ALA A 418 16.45 1.12 4.24
N GLU A 419 17.45 1.64 3.54
CA GLU A 419 18.52 2.46 4.10
C GLU A 419 17.99 3.81 4.60
N GLY A 420 17.19 4.49 3.76
CA GLY A 420 16.54 5.75 4.14
C GLY A 420 15.59 5.59 5.33
N TYR A 421 14.86 4.48 5.40
CA TYR A 421 14.01 4.16 6.54
C TYR A 421 14.81 4.01 7.84
N LEU A 422 15.95 3.33 7.81
CA LEU A 422 16.84 3.22 8.97
C LEU A 422 17.39 4.58 9.38
N ALA A 423 17.86 5.39 8.42
CA ALA A 423 18.38 6.72 8.70
C ALA A 423 17.35 7.62 9.40
N VAL A 424 16.10 7.64 8.92
CA VAL A 424 14.99 8.42 9.51
C VAL A 424 14.63 7.92 10.90
N ASN A 425 14.55 6.60 11.12
CA ASN A 425 14.13 6.05 12.40
C ASN A 425 15.21 6.14 13.50
N TRP A 426 16.48 6.09 13.12
CA TRP A 426 17.61 6.26 14.03
C TRP A 426 18.04 7.71 14.18
N GLU A 427 17.32 8.64 13.51
CA GLU A 427 17.60 10.07 13.58
C GLU A 427 19.05 10.39 13.21
N ALA A 428 19.58 9.63 12.20
CA ALA A 428 20.93 9.81 11.72
C ALA A 428 21.08 11.19 11.04
N SER A 429 22.21 11.85 11.28
CA SER A 429 22.56 13.07 10.57
C SER A 429 23.10 12.80 9.16
N PRO A 430 23.02 13.77 8.22
CA PRO A 430 23.69 13.66 6.94
C PRO A 430 25.20 13.40 7.05
N GLU A 431 25.85 13.98 8.06
CA GLU A 431 27.28 13.79 8.33
C GLU A 431 27.60 12.32 8.67
N GLU A 432 26.79 11.67 9.51
CA GLU A 432 26.99 10.27 9.88
C GLU A 432 26.82 9.36 8.67
N ILE A 433 25.74 9.53 7.88
CA ILE A 433 25.49 8.71 6.70
C ILE A 433 26.58 8.94 5.63
N SER A 434 27.05 10.17 5.44
CA SER A 434 28.07 10.51 4.44
C SER A 434 29.43 9.83 4.68
N THR A 435 29.65 9.28 5.89
CA THR A 435 30.86 8.50 6.22
C THR A 435 30.78 7.04 5.80
N LEU A 436 29.56 6.56 5.46
CA LEU A 436 29.35 5.17 5.05
C LEU A 436 29.84 4.93 3.63
N VAL A 437 30.32 3.71 3.37
CA VAL A 437 30.86 3.34 2.06
C VAL A 437 29.78 2.55 1.30
N HIS A 438 29.29 3.12 0.19
CA HIS A 438 28.40 2.44 -0.72
C HIS A 438 29.20 1.60 -1.73
N ALA A 439 28.72 0.42 -2.06
CA ALA A 439 29.36 -0.44 -3.04
C ALA A 439 29.22 0.14 -4.45
N HIS A 440 30.29 0.05 -5.26
CA HIS A 440 30.33 0.54 -6.64
C HIS A 440 30.38 -0.59 -7.67
N PRO A 441 29.58 -0.55 -8.77
CA PRO A 441 28.49 0.38 -9.04
C PRO A 441 27.14 -0.16 -8.47
N THR A 442 26.40 0.67 -7.77
CA THR A 442 25.08 0.34 -7.24
C THR A 442 24.12 1.53 -7.27
N LEU A 443 22.81 1.27 -7.30
CA LEU A 443 21.78 2.31 -7.21
C LEU A 443 21.77 3.02 -5.84
N SER A 444 22.27 2.36 -4.78
CA SER A 444 22.34 2.96 -3.44
C SER A 444 23.35 4.09 -3.32
N GLU A 445 24.32 4.19 -4.26
CA GLU A 445 25.26 5.33 -4.31
C GLU A 445 24.53 6.66 -4.45
N VAL A 446 23.35 6.69 -5.12
CA VAL A 446 22.57 7.92 -5.28
C VAL A 446 22.09 8.47 -3.93
N PHE A 447 21.81 7.61 -2.95
CA PHE A 447 21.50 8.03 -1.58
C PHE A 447 22.73 8.60 -0.87
N GLY A 448 23.88 7.93 -0.98
CA GLY A 448 25.17 8.42 -0.45
C GLY A 448 25.56 9.78 -1.03
N GLU A 449 25.44 9.96 -2.35
CA GLU A 449 25.71 11.24 -3.02
C GLU A 449 24.77 12.36 -2.57
N ALA A 450 23.47 12.05 -2.38
CA ALA A 450 22.51 13.01 -1.85
C ALA A 450 22.86 13.45 -0.41
N THR A 451 23.35 12.54 0.44
CA THR A 451 23.81 12.89 1.78
C THR A 451 25.10 13.71 1.76
N LEU A 452 26.07 13.36 0.91
CA LEU A 452 27.29 14.15 0.69
C LEU A 452 26.96 15.58 0.23
N ALA A 453 25.96 15.74 -0.63
CA ALA A 453 25.54 17.08 -1.07
C ALA A 453 25.03 17.94 0.09
N LEU A 454 24.34 17.36 1.09
CA LEU A 454 23.90 18.07 2.30
C LEU A 454 25.09 18.54 3.16
N THR A 455 26.20 17.81 3.16
CA THR A 455 27.41 18.23 3.90
C THR A 455 28.21 19.31 3.16
N GLY A 456 27.76 19.76 1.98
CA GLY A 456 28.38 20.78 1.16
C GLY A 456 29.61 20.30 0.34
N ARG A 457 29.84 18.99 0.24
CA ARG A 457 30.98 18.40 -0.47
C ARG A 457 30.55 17.22 -1.35
N PRO A 458 29.67 17.44 -2.35
CA PRO A 458 29.31 16.37 -3.29
C PRO A 458 30.52 15.89 -4.08
N LEU A 459 30.54 14.61 -4.47
CA LEU A 459 31.58 14.07 -5.38
C LEU A 459 31.20 14.29 -6.85
N HIS A 460 29.89 14.24 -7.17
CA HIS A 460 29.34 14.33 -8.52
C HIS A 460 28.21 15.34 -8.63
#